data_e8706e3f74f63ba00c0d0fb8f23aeb68
#
_entry.id   e8706e3f74f63ba00c0d0fb8f23aeb68
#
_cell.length_a   1.000
_cell.length_b   1.000
_cell.length_c   1.000
_cell.angle_alpha   90.00
_cell.angle_beta   90.00
_cell.angle_gamma   90.00
#
_symmetry.space_group_name_H-M   'P 1'
#
loop_
_entity.id
_entity.type
_entity.pdbx_description
1 polymer ?
#
loop_
_entity_poly.entity_id
_entity_poly.type
_entity_poly.pdbx_seq_one_letter_code
_entity_poly.pdbx_strand_id
1 'polypeptide(L)' 'LFTRNKEVLRVILAVCMVVAGILHFVATEPFVRIVPDFLPAPTALVYISGVIEIALGVALLVPSLSTLA' A
#
# COMPACT_ATOMS: atom_id res chain seq x y z
N LEU A 1 3.96 -1.00 27.09
CA LEU A 1 4.87 -1.80 26.25
C LEU A 1 4.17 -2.36 25.03
N PHE A 2 3.07 -3.11 25.25
CA PHE A 2 2.32 -3.70 24.13
C PHE A 2 1.73 -2.65 23.22
N THR A 3 1.15 -1.57 23.79
CA THR A 3 0.57 -0.48 23.01
C THR A 3 1.64 0.20 22.17
N ARG A 4 2.81 0.46 22.78
CA ARG A 4 3.92 1.11 22.10
C ARG A 4 4.44 0.24 20.93
N ASN A 5 4.58 -1.06 21.14
CA ASN A 5 5.03 -1.97 20.08
C ASN A 5 4.04 -2.02 18.93
N LYS A 6 2.74 -2.05 19.22
CA LYS A 6 1.69 -2.03 18.20
C LYS A 6 1.72 -0.72 17.42
N GLU A 7 1.93 0.40 18.10
CA GLU A 7 2.01 1.69 17.43
C GLU A 7 3.22 1.79 16.51
N VAL A 8 4.38 1.29 16.96
CA VAL A 8 5.59 1.26 16.14
C VAL A 8 5.37 0.39 14.92
N LEU A 9 4.81 -0.81 15.08
CA LEU A 9 4.53 -1.71 13.97
C LEU A 9 3.52 -1.10 13.00
N ARG A 10 2.50 -0.43 13.52
CA ARG A 10 1.50 0.25 12.70
C ARG A 10 2.14 1.32 11.82
N VAL A 11 3.00 2.15 12.41
CA VAL A 11 3.67 3.23 11.67
C VAL A 11 4.61 2.65 10.62
N ILE A 12 5.40 1.63 10.98
CA ILE A 12 6.31 0.99 10.04
C ILE A 12 5.52 0.40 8.86
N LEU A 13 4.45 -0.32 9.14
CA LEU A 13 3.61 -0.90 8.10
C LEU A 13 3.00 0.18 7.22
N ALA A 14 2.50 1.26 7.82
CA ALA A 14 1.91 2.38 7.08
C ALA A 14 2.93 3.01 6.13
N VAL A 15 4.13 3.28 6.60
CA VAL A 15 5.20 3.86 5.78
C VAL A 15 5.56 2.91 4.64
N CYS A 16 5.71 1.61 4.94
CA CYS A 16 6.02 0.62 3.92
C CYS A 16 4.93 0.56 2.86
N MET A 17 3.66 0.61 3.25
CA MET A 17 2.54 0.58 2.30
C MET A 17 2.50 1.83 1.43
N VAL A 18 2.72 3.00 2.01
CA VAL A 18 2.74 4.25 1.25
C VAL A 18 3.89 4.24 0.25
N VAL A 19 5.08 3.84 0.68
CA VAL A 19 6.25 3.77 -0.19
C VAL A 19 6.01 2.75 -1.32
N ALA A 20 5.50 1.57 -0.99
CA ALA A 20 5.19 0.55 -1.99
C ALA A 20 4.15 1.05 -2.99
N GLY A 21 3.12 1.73 -2.51
CA GLY A 21 2.09 2.32 -3.38
C GLY A 21 2.67 3.37 -4.31
N ILE A 22 3.55 4.23 -3.81
CA ILE A 22 4.23 5.24 -4.63
C ILE A 22 5.08 4.57 -5.71
N LEU A 23 5.77 3.46 -5.36
CA LEU A 23 6.59 2.73 -6.32
C LEU A 23 5.77 2.14 -7.46
N HIS A 24 4.47 1.86 -7.25
CA HIS A 24 3.59 1.43 -8.33
C HIS A 24 3.47 2.47 -9.44
N PHE A 25 3.69 3.74 -9.12
CA PHE A 25 3.63 4.83 -10.08
C PHE A 25 5.00 5.22 -10.62
N VAL A 26 6.03 5.18 -9.77
CA VAL A 26 7.40 5.59 -10.13
C VAL A 26 8.12 4.47 -10.88
N ALA A 27 7.98 3.22 -10.41
CA ALA A 27 8.59 2.06 -11.01
C ALA A 27 7.50 1.07 -11.46
N THR A 28 6.61 1.53 -12.32
CA THR A 28 5.41 0.80 -12.73
C THR A 28 5.74 -0.50 -13.45
N GLU A 29 6.76 -0.50 -14.31
CA GLU A 29 7.03 -1.63 -15.21
C GLU A 29 7.29 -2.95 -14.49
N PRO A 30 8.13 -3.03 -13.44
CA PRO A 30 8.31 -4.29 -12.73
C PRO A 30 7.00 -4.87 -12.16
N PHE A 31 6.11 -4.00 -11.71
CA PHE A 31 4.80 -4.43 -11.21
C PHE A 31 3.91 -4.96 -12.33
N VAL A 32 3.95 -4.31 -13.49
CA VAL A 32 3.18 -4.76 -14.66
C VAL A 32 3.64 -6.15 -15.09
N ARG A 33 4.93 -6.43 -15.03
CA ARG A 33 5.47 -7.72 -15.45
C ARG A 33 4.98 -8.91 -14.64
N ILE A 34 4.62 -8.68 -13.37
CA ILE A 34 4.14 -9.76 -12.51
C ILE A 34 2.63 -9.96 -12.57
N VAL A 35 1.90 -9.08 -13.28
CA VAL A 35 0.47 -9.26 -13.47
C VAL A 35 0.25 -10.46 -14.39
N PRO A 36 -0.60 -11.43 -13.99
CA PRO A 36 -0.87 -12.59 -14.84
C PRO A 36 -1.46 -12.18 -16.20
N ASP A 37 -1.08 -12.90 -17.25
CA ASP A 37 -1.48 -12.59 -18.62
C ASP A 37 -3.00 -12.64 -18.86
N PHE A 38 -3.71 -13.44 -18.04
CA PHE A 38 -5.16 -13.55 -18.17
C PHE A 38 -5.92 -12.35 -17.63
N LEU A 39 -5.25 -11.43 -16.91
CA LEU A 39 -5.90 -10.24 -16.38
C LEU A 39 -5.81 -9.11 -17.40
N PRO A 40 -6.92 -8.35 -17.60
CA PRO A 40 -6.92 -7.22 -18.53
C PRO A 40 -6.25 -6.00 -17.94
N ALA A 41 -5.76 -5.09 -18.81
CA ALA A 41 -5.26 -3.78 -18.46
C ALA A 41 -4.26 -3.81 -17.29
N PRO A 42 -3.10 -4.50 -17.44
CA PRO A 42 -2.17 -4.65 -16.32
C PRO A 42 -1.67 -3.33 -15.74
N THR A 43 -1.44 -2.30 -16.56
CA THR A 43 -0.99 -1.00 -16.08
C THR A 43 -2.06 -0.35 -15.20
N ALA A 44 -3.32 -0.41 -15.61
CA ALA A 44 -4.42 0.12 -14.81
C ALA A 44 -4.54 -0.62 -13.47
N LEU A 45 -4.37 -1.94 -13.48
CA LEU A 45 -4.41 -2.74 -12.25
C LEU A 45 -3.30 -2.33 -11.28
N VAL A 46 -2.09 -2.07 -11.80
CA VAL A 46 -0.97 -1.61 -10.98
C VAL A 46 -1.28 -0.26 -10.35
N TYR A 47 -1.82 0.68 -11.12
CA TYR A 47 -2.18 2.00 -10.59
C TYR A 47 -3.29 1.92 -9.54
N ILE A 48 -4.32 1.12 -9.79
CA ILE A 48 -5.40 0.91 -8.82
C ILE A 48 -4.85 0.32 -7.52
N SER A 49 -4.00 -0.69 -7.61
CA SER A 49 -3.35 -1.28 -6.44
C SER A 49 -2.52 -0.25 -5.67
N GLY A 50 -1.78 0.58 -6.39
CA GLY A 50 -0.97 1.64 -5.77
C GLY A 50 -1.81 2.63 -4.99
N VAL A 51 -2.94 3.07 -5.57
CA VAL A 51 -3.87 3.98 -4.90
C VAL A 51 -4.43 3.34 -3.63
N ILE A 52 -4.85 2.09 -3.72
CA ILE A 52 -5.38 1.36 -2.57
C ILE A 52 -4.33 1.25 -1.46
N GLU A 53 -3.09 0.89 -1.81
CA GLU A 53 -2.00 0.78 -0.84
C GLU A 53 -1.71 2.10 -0.15
N ILE A 54 -1.65 3.20 -0.89
CA ILE A 54 -1.42 4.52 -0.31
C ILE A 54 -2.58 4.89 0.61
N ALA A 55 -3.82 4.67 0.18
CA ALA A 55 -5.00 4.97 0.99
C ALA A 55 -4.99 4.19 2.30
N LEU A 56 -4.69 2.89 2.24
CA LEU A 56 -4.62 2.05 3.43
C LEU A 56 -3.47 2.45 4.35
N GLY A 57 -2.32 2.79 3.77
CA GLY A 57 -1.19 3.26 4.55
C GLY A 57 -1.49 4.56 5.29
N VAL A 58 -2.12 5.51 4.62
CA VAL A 58 -2.55 6.77 5.24
C VAL A 58 -3.59 6.49 6.34
N ALA A 59 -4.54 5.60 6.08
CA ALA A 59 -5.55 5.22 7.08
C ALA A 59 -4.91 4.64 8.34
N LEU A 60 -3.85 3.86 8.20
CA LEU A 60 -3.11 3.32 9.34
C LEU A 60 -2.45 4.40 10.19
N LEU A 61 -2.09 5.54 9.59
CA LEU A 61 -1.47 6.65 10.31
C LEU A 61 -2.49 7.48 11.09
N VAL A 62 -3.78 7.41 10.74
CA VAL A 62 -4.84 8.15 11.41
C VAL A 62 -5.46 7.23 12.48
N PRO A 63 -5.30 7.53 13.79
CA PRO A 63 -5.76 6.63 14.84
C PRO A 63 -7.23 6.26 14.76
N SER A 64 -8.10 7.20 14.38
CA SER A 64 -9.54 6.95 14.27
C SER A 64 -9.90 6.03 13.10
N LEU A 65 -9.05 5.93 12.08
CA LEU A 65 -9.28 5.10 10.91
C LEU A 65 -8.53 3.78 10.94
N SER A 66 -7.49 3.67 11.79
CA SER A 66 -6.66 2.48 11.84
C SER A 66 -7.41 1.23 12.26
N THR A 67 -8.52 1.36 12.97
CA THR A 67 -9.38 0.23 13.34
C THR A 67 -10.08 -0.38 12.12
N LEU A 68 -10.24 0.40 11.05
CA LEU A 68 -10.85 -0.07 9.81
C LEU A 68 -9.82 -0.68 8.85
N ALA A 69 -8.59 -0.28 9.01
CA ALA A 69 -7.50 -0.80 8.20
C ALA A 69 -6.90 -2.05 8.82
#